data_f143d0e6860bf737471100c4357e097e
#
_entry.id   f143d0e6860bf737471100c4357e097e
#
_cell.length_a   1.000
_cell.length_b   1.000
_cell.length_c   1.000
_cell.angle_alpha   90.00
_cell.angle_beta   90.00
_cell.angle_gamma   90.00
#
_symmetry.space_group_name_H-M   'P 1'
#
loop_
_entity.id
_entity.type
_entity.pdbx_description
1 polymer ?
#
loop_
_entity_poly.entity_id
_entity_poly.type
_entity_poly.pdbx_seq_one_letter_code
_entity_poly.pdbx_strand_id
1 'polypeptide(L)'
;MVKKLSYSFLILTISGLLVWEYKVNLIIWTLPKIMNFANPIQENIPTNWTEGPLDSSDKNDSRPNIILILADDMGYNDISLHNGGAADGSLQTPHIDSLAEDGIWFSRGYAANATCAPSRASIMTGRYPTRFGFEFTPVPDAGRMVLTWLAEEDDSELKARIDKELAMNLPPFMEQGMPSEQITIAEVLKDAGYYTAHIGKWHLGHAGGMDPLSQGFIDSLSLGGAYYLPEDHPEVVNAKFETSIDKMVWSSGQYSARFNEGDPFAPDKYVTDYYTDEALKVIEKNKNRPFFLYLSHWAIHNPLQALRSDVEQMSHMSGHNLQVYAGMIASLDRSVGKIIEKLKDLNIYGKTMIIFTSDNGGANYIELEDINKPFRGWKISFFEGGIRVPFIVSWPDKISPGLTSNSAVHHFDIFPTIVSAAKTTTSNKKELDGVNLLPYIKKENSDEPHETLFWRSGNHQSVLHKKWKYIVSKKENKSWLFDTSVDPLEKNNLIESHPKEAQKIEELLVQFNSEQKEPLFPSAFEAPIMIDKYDGQAYEEGDEYIYWSN
;
A
#
# COMPACT_ATOMS: atom_id res chain seq x y z
N MET A 1 -50.22 -21.78 32.39
CA MET A 1 -49.39 -22.32 31.29
C MET A 1 -49.37 -21.37 30.08
N VAL A 2 -50.50 -20.91 29.56
CA VAL A 2 -50.63 -20.02 28.40
C VAL A 2 -49.83 -18.71 28.53
N LYS A 3 -49.87 -18.01 29.68
CA LYS A 3 -49.12 -16.77 29.92
C LYS A 3 -47.59 -16.96 29.87
N LYS A 4 -47.05 -18.10 30.33
CA LYS A 4 -45.60 -18.38 30.23
C LYS A 4 -45.16 -18.66 28.79
N LEU A 5 -45.99 -19.34 27.98
CA LEU A 5 -45.73 -19.57 26.57
C LEU A 5 -45.75 -18.25 25.76
N SER A 6 -46.67 -17.33 26.06
CA SER A 6 -46.73 -16.03 25.37
C SER A 6 -45.54 -15.14 25.69
N TYR A 7 -45.02 -15.15 26.94
CA TYR A 7 -43.79 -14.44 27.29
C TYR A 7 -42.55 -15.04 26.63
N SER A 8 -42.45 -16.36 26.56
CA SER A 8 -41.32 -17.03 25.86
C SER A 8 -41.35 -16.74 24.37
N PHE A 9 -42.52 -16.74 23.73
CA PHE A 9 -42.66 -16.39 22.32
C PHE A 9 -42.32 -14.91 22.07
N LEU A 10 -42.77 -14.00 22.93
CA LEU A 10 -42.43 -12.57 22.84
C LEU A 10 -40.92 -12.33 23.01
N ILE A 11 -40.28 -13.00 23.96
CA ILE A 11 -38.82 -12.91 24.15
C ILE A 11 -38.07 -13.45 22.92
N LEU A 12 -38.47 -14.59 22.38
CA LEU A 12 -37.87 -15.14 21.18
C LEU A 12 -38.04 -14.24 19.95
N THR A 13 -39.22 -13.61 19.81
CA THR A 13 -39.50 -12.68 18.72
C THR A 13 -38.67 -11.40 18.87
N ILE A 14 -38.60 -10.82 20.05
CA ILE A 14 -37.76 -9.65 20.34
C ILE A 14 -36.29 -9.98 20.16
N SER A 15 -35.80 -11.14 20.64
CA SER A 15 -34.44 -11.59 20.44
C SER A 15 -34.14 -11.79 18.94
N GLY A 16 -35.08 -12.37 18.18
CA GLY A 16 -34.95 -12.53 16.73
C GLY A 16 -34.88 -11.19 15.99
N LEU A 17 -35.72 -10.22 16.40
CA LEU A 17 -35.70 -8.87 15.84
C LEU A 17 -34.40 -8.14 16.18
N LEU A 18 -33.92 -8.24 17.41
CA LEU A 18 -32.64 -7.65 17.81
C LEU A 18 -31.46 -8.28 17.08
N VAL A 19 -31.45 -9.60 16.93
CA VAL A 19 -30.43 -10.29 16.12
C VAL A 19 -30.49 -9.86 14.66
N TRP A 20 -31.69 -9.66 14.12
CA TRP A 20 -31.86 -9.17 12.76
C TRP A 20 -31.36 -7.73 12.58
N GLU A 21 -31.70 -6.83 13.51
CA GLU A 21 -31.31 -5.42 13.47
C GLU A 21 -29.81 -5.23 13.72
N TYR A 22 -29.21 -6.05 14.58
CA TYR A 22 -27.78 -5.96 14.92
C TYR A 22 -26.92 -7.07 14.29
N LYS A 23 -27.44 -7.77 13.26
CA LYS A 23 -26.76 -8.94 12.65
C LYS A 23 -25.34 -8.62 12.20
N VAL A 24 -25.10 -7.46 11.55
CA VAL A 24 -23.78 -7.05 11.04
C VAL A 24 -22.82 -6.81 12.19
N ASN A 25 -23.23 -6.02 13.20
CA ASN A 25 -22.41 -5.76 14.39
C ASN A 25 -22.09 -7.06 15.17
N LEU A 26 -23.06 -7.98 15.28
CA LEU A 26 -22.86 -9.28 15.92
C LEU A 26 -21.84 -10.14 15.16
N ILE A 27 -21.90 -10.11 13.85
CA ILE A 27 -20.96 -10.85 12.99
C ILE A 27 -19.57 -10.23 13.10
N ILE A 28 -19.45 -8.91 12.95
CA ILE A 28 -18.19 -8.19 13.14
C ILE A 28 -17.54 -8.56 14.48
N TRP A 29 -18.31 -8.64 15.54
CA TRP A 29 -17.81 -8.99 16.88
C TRP A 29 -17.48 -10.48 17.05
N THR A 30 -18.21 -11.38 16.38
CA THR A 30 -18.02 -12.84 16.55
C THR A 30 -17.04 -13.44 15.57
N LEU A 31 -16.93 -12.90 14.35
CA LEU A 31 -16.13 -13.44 13.28
C LEU A 31 -14.64 -13.62 13.64
N PRO A 32 -13.95 -12.65 14.25
CA PRO A 32 -12.55 -12.83 14.66
C PRO A 32 -12.37 -13.99 15.66
N LYS A 33 -13.32 -14.17 16.58
CA LYS A 33 -13.29 -15.24 17.59
C LYS A 33 -13.48 -16.62 16.94
N ILE A 34 -14.36 -16.72 15.95
CA ILE A 34 -14.59 -17.95 15.19
C ILE A 34 -13.35 -18.27 14.36
N MET A 35 -12.77 -17.28 13.71
CA MET A 35 -11.54 -17.45 12.90
C MET A 35 -10.36 -17.91 13.77
N ASN A 36 -10.16 -17.30 14.94
CA ASN A 36 -9.11 -17.69 15.88
C ASN A 36 -9.32 -19.10 16.46
N PHE A 37 -10.57 -19.52 16.64
CA PHE A 37 -10.88 -20.89 17.06
C PHE A 37 -10.63 -21.91 15.94
N ALA A 38 -11.01 -21.57 14.69
CA ALA A 38 -10.82 -22.45 13.55
C ALA A 38 -9.36 -22.54 13.09
N ASN A 39 -8.60 -21.45 13.23
CA ASN A 39 -7.19 -21.36 12.88
C ASN A 39 -6.41 -20.81 14.08
N PRO A 40 -6.04 -21.67 15.04
CA PRO A 40 -5.34 -21.25 16.26
C PRO A 40 -3.99 -20.62 15.90
N ILE A 41 -3.73 -19.46 16.48
CA ILE A 41 -2.45 -18.77 16.35
C ILE A 41 -1.54 -19.28 17.48
N GLN A 42 -0.34 -19.73 17.12
CA GLN A 42 0.66 -20.20 18.07
C GLN A 42 1.28 -19.03 18.86
N GLU A 43 1.93 -19.32 19.97
CA GLU A 43 2.82 -18.36 20.62
C GLU A 43 4.00 -18.00 19.71
N ASN A 44 4.69 -16.88 20.01
CA ASN A 44 5.85 -16.46 19.23
C ASN A 44 6.89 -17.57 19.09
N ILE A 45 7.34 -17.76 17.84
CA ILE A 45 8.38 -18.73 17.49
C ILE A 45 9.60 -18.01 16.95
N PRO A 46 10.83 -18.50 17.21
CA PRO A 46 12.04 -17.94 16.63
C PRO A 46 12.03 -18.06 15.10
N THR A 47 12.30 -16.96 14.41
CA THR A 47 12.52 -16.93 12.97
C THR A 47 13.95 -17.37 12.65
N ASN A 48 14.10 -18.40 11.83
CA ASN A 48 15.39 -18.96 11.44
C ASN A 48 15.81 -18.47 10.05
N TRP A 49 16.13 -17.17 9.94
CA TRP A 49 16.66 -16.58 8.71
C TRP A 49 17.92 -17.28 8.23
N THR A 50 18.00 -17.54 6.93
CA THR A 50 19.17 -18.17 6.30
C THR A 50 20.43 -17.32 6.52
N GLU A 51 21.48 -17.95 7.07
CA GLU A 51 22.75 -17.27 7.36
C GLU A 51 23.63 -17.15 6.12
N GLY A 52 24.25 -16.00 5.99
CA GLY A 52 25.29 -15.76 5.01
C GLY A 52 26.64 -16.32 5.44
N PRO A 53 27.67 -16.21 4.59
CA PRO A 53 29.02 -16.65 4.92
C PRO A 53 29.60 -15.82 6.06
N LEU A 54 30.45 -16.45 6.90
CA LEU A 54 31.13 -15.77 8.02
C LEU A 54 32.09 -14.68 7.52
N ASP A 55 32.73 -14.92 6.37
CA ASP A 55 33.63 -13.98 5.70
C ASP A 55 33.08 -13.66 4.30
N SER A 56 33.40 -12.46 3.80
CA SER A 56 33.08 -12.12 2.42
C SER A 56 33.80 -13.09 1.46
N SER A 57 33.02 -13.86 0.70
CA SER A 57 33.54 -14.84 -0.26
C SER A 57 34.23 -14.17 -1.46
N ASP A 58 33.87 -12.92 -1.78
CA ASP A 58 34.49 -12.10 -2.82
C ASP A 58 34.70 -10.67 -2.32
N LYS A 59 35.94 -10.34 -1.95
CA LYS A 59 36.30 -8.96 -1.54
C LYS A 59 36.15 -7.92 -2.65
N ASN A 60 36.01 -8.35 -3.89
CA ASN A 60 35.86 -7.49 -5.05
C ASN A 60 34.39 -7.34 -5.49
N ASP A 61 33.44 -7.95 -4.79
CA ASP A 61 32.02 -7.81 -5.11
C ASP A 61 31.55 -6.35 -4.86
N SER A 62 31.38 -5.65 -5.96
CA SER A 62 30.97 -4.24 -6.00
C SER A 62 29.46 -4.05 -6.13
N ARG A 63 28.69 -5.15 -6.05
CA ARG A 63 27.23 -5.06 -6.04
C ARG A 63 26.73 -4.51 -4.69
N PRO A 64 25.73 -3.63 -4.69
CA PRO A 64 25.17 -3.09 -3.45
C PRO A 64 24.34 -4.12 -2.71
N ASN A 65 24.14 -3.92 -1.41
CA ASN A 65 22.94 -4.39 -0.75
C ASN A 65 21.76 -3.52 -1.20
N ILE A 66 20.56 -4.07 -1.17
CA ILE A 66 19.36 -3.38 -1.60
C ILE A 66 18.29 -3.56 -0.55
N ILE A 67 17.72 -2.46 -0.08
CA ILE A 67 16.59 -2.44 0.85
C ILE A 67 15.48 -1.61 0.19
N LEU A 68 14.33 -2.24 -0.01
CA LEU A 68 13.11 -1.57 -0.44
C LEU A 68 12.16 -1.49 0.75
N ILE A 69 11.98 -0.29 1.29
CA ILE A 69 11.06 -0.02 2.39
C ILE A 69 9.77 0.54 1.77
N LEU A 70 8.67 -0.18 1.97
CA LEU A 70 7.36 0.20 1.48
C LEU A 70 6.43 0.47 2.66
N ALA A 71 5.95 1.71 2.78
CA ALA A 71 4.84 2.06 3.66
C ALA A 71 3.50 1.67 3.01
N ASP A 72 2.46 1.51 3.81
CA ASP A 72 1.11 1.15 3.39
C ASP A 72 0.16 2.32 3.68
N ASP A 73 -0.52 2.85 2.68
CA ASP A 73 -1.45 3.98 2.76
C ASP A 73 -0.84 5.30 3.26
N MET A 74 0.46 5.52 3.12
CA MET A 74 1.10 6.75 3.56
C MET A 74 0.80 7.89 2.58
N GLY A 75 0.17 8.94 3.07
CA GLY A 75 -0.11 10.16 2.32
C GLY A 75 1.15 11.00 2.06
N TYR A 76 1.05 11.89 1.07
CA TYR A 76 2.15 12.76 0.70
C TYR A 76 2.57 13.72 1.84
N ASN A 77 1.60 14.14 2.67
CA ASN A 77 1.82 15.06 3.77
C ASN A 77 2.30 14.39 5.07
N ASP A 78 2.47 13.07 5.08
CA ASP A 78 2.78 12.33 6.31
C ASP A 78 4.28 12.35 6.68
N ILE A 79 5.14 12.88 5.82
CA ILE A 79 6.57 13.06 6.08
C ILE A 79 6.92 14.56 6.22
N SER A 80 7.91 14.87 7.05
CA SER A 80 8.29 16.27 7.30
C SER A 80 9.16 16.92 6.22
N LEU A 81 9.59 16.14 5.22
CA LEU A 81 10.51 16.55 4.17
C LEU A 81 10.08 17.81 3.37
N HIS A 82 8.78 18.10 3.27
CA HIS A 82 8.24 19.23 2.49
C HIS A 82 7.55 20.28 3.34
N ASN A 83 7.92 20.41 4.59
CA ASN A 83 7.16 21.13 5.61
C ASN A 83 5.79 20.51 5.89
N GLY A 84 5.60 19.24 5.51
CA GLY A 84 4.49 18.39 5.91
C GLY A 84 4.71 17.79 7.29
N GLY A 85 4.09 16.68 7.52
CA GLY A 85 4.19 15.89 8.74
C GLY A 85 2.85 15.76 9.44
N ALA A 86 2.26 14.56 9.38
CA ALA A 86 1.00 14.16 9.99
C ALA A 86 -0.05 15.27 10.01
N ALA A 87 -0.70 15.52 8.92
CA ALA A 87 -1.85 16.42 8.76
C ALA A 87 -1.66 17.87 9.21
N ASP A 88 -1.16 18.15 10.41
CA ASP A 88 -0.98 19.51 10.96
C ASP A 88 0.45 20.06 10.85
N GLY A 89 1.38 19.28 10.31
CA GLY A 89 2.79 19.66 10.14
C GLY A 89 3.63 19.60 11.40
N SER A 90 3.11 19.12 12.52
CA SER A 90 3.84 19.08 13.80
C SER A 90 4.67 17.82 14.01
N LEU A 91 4.35 16.70 13.33
CA LEU A 91 5.15 15.48 13.40
C LEU A 91 6.42 15.64 12.55
N GLN A 92 7.54 15.22 13.13
CA GLN A 92 8.81 15.16 12.42
C GLN A 92 9.14 13.69 12.09
N THR A 93 9.68 13.46 10.88
CA THR A 93 10.13 12.15 10.39
C THR A 93 11.63 12.19 10.04
N PRO A 94 12.51 12.49 11.02
CA PRO A 94 13.92 12.82 10.76
C PRO A 94 14.70 11.67 10.12
N HIS A 95 14.31 10.43 10.34
CA HIS A 95 15.01 9.28 9.78
C HIS A 95 14.61 9.00 8.33
N ILE A 96 13.33 9.16 7.99
CA ILE A 96 12.86 9.09 6.61
C ILE A 96 13.45 10.26 5.82
N ASP A 97 13.41 11.47 6.37
CA ASP A 97 13.97 12.67 5.75
C ASP A 97 15.48 12.54 5.50
N SER A 98 16.22 11.90 6.43
CA SER A 98 17.66 11.66 6.27
C SER A 98 18.01 10.78 5.07
N LEU A 99 17.10 9.91 4.60
CA LEU A 99 17.32 9.16 3.35
C LEU A 99 17.35 10.09 2.13
N ALA A 100 16.54 11.14 2.11
CA ALA A 100 16.59 12.17 1.06
C ALA A 100 17.81 13.07 1.19
N GLU A 101 18.20 13.39 2.42
CA GLU A 101 19.45 14.13 2.70
C GLU A 101 20.69 13.37 2.24
N ASP A 102 20.73 12.04 2.40
CA ASP A 102 21.80 11.14 1.97
C ASP A 102 21.62 10.61 0.53
N GLY A 103 20.67 11.16 -0.23
CA GLY A 103 20.29 10.65 -1.55
C GLY A 103 19.52 11.65 -2.41
N ILE A 104 18.45 11.17 -3.05
CA ILE A 104 17.56 11.97 -3.88
C ILE A 104 16.09 11.76 -3.48
N TRP A 105 15.37 12.87 -3.47
CA TRP A 105 13.91 12.87 -3.39
C TRP A 105 13.29 13.26 -4.74
N PHE A 106 12.31 12.46 -5.19
CA PHE A 106 11.50 12.78 -6.35
C PHE A 106 10.17 13.40 -5.91
N SER A 107 10.00 14.69 -6.15
CA SER A 107 8.79 15.42 -5.78
C SER A 107 7.55 14.99 -6.58
N ARG A 108 7.74 14.29 -7.70
CA ARG A 108 6.70 13.70 -8.54
C ARG A 108 6.86 12.19 -8.63
N GLY A 109 6.87 11.51 -7.44
CA GLY A 109 6.82 10.06 -7.34
C GLY A 109 5.37 9.57 -7.45
N TYR A 110 5.11 8.61 -8.34
CA TYR A 110 3.77 8.10 -8.59
C TYR A 110 3.64 6.62 -8.25
N ALA A 111 2.61 6.29 -7.48
CA ALA A 111 2.14 4.93 -7.30
C ALA A 111 1.54 4.39 -8.61
N ALA A 112 1.71 3.09 -8.86
CA ALA A 112 1.22 2.46 -10.09
C ALA A 112 -0.30 2.28 -10.14
N ASN A 113 -0.93 2.31 -8.98
CA ASN A 113 -2.37 2.32 -8.82
C ASN A 113 -2.70 3.07 -7.53
N ALA A 114 -3.93 3.52 -7.37
CA ALA A 114 -4.41 4.11 -6.14
C ALA A 114 -4.83 3.04 -5.10
N THR A 115 -4.44 1.78 -5.29
CA THR A 115 -4.69 0.65 -4.39
C THR A 115 -3.46 -0.23 -4.24
N CYS A 116 -3.37 -0.90 -3.09
CA CYS A 116 -2.18 -1.62 -2.64
C CYS A 116 -1.71 -2.72 -3.60
N ALA A 117 -2.56 -3.72 -3.89
CA ALA A 117 -2.12 -4.94 -4.58
C ALA A 117 -1.62 -4.68 -6.02
N PRO A 118 -2.32 -3.93 -6.89
CA PRO A 118 -1.81 -3.59 -8.21
C PRO A 118 -0.52 -2.76 -8.17
N SER A 119 -0.39 -1.81 -7.22
CA SER A 119 0.84 -1.04 -7.04
C SER A 119 2.03 -1.93 -6.69
N ARG A 120 1.85 -2.86 -5.74
CA ARG A 120 2.88 -3.83 -5.34
C ARG A 120 3.28 -4.75 -6.48
N ALA A 121 2.31 -5.19 -7.31
CA ALA A 121 2.58 -5.98 -8.50
C ALA A 121 3.45 -5.21 -9.51
N SER A 122 3.18 -3.92 -9.70
CA SER A 122 3.98 -3.06 -10.56
C SER A 122 5.41 -2.87 -10.06
N ILE A 123 5.60 -2.65 -8.75
CA ILE A 123 6.91 -2.58 -8.11
C ILE A 123 7.70 -3.87 -8.37
N MET A 124 7.08 -5.03 -8.12
CA MET A 124 7.75 -6.32 -8.24
C MET A 124 8.08 -6.72 -9.67
N THR A 125 7.32 -6.26 -10.67
CA THR A 125 7.45 -6.71 -12.08
C THR A 125 8.04 -5.68 -13.03
N GLY A 126 8.11 -4.40 -12.65
CA GLY A 126 8.53 -3.30 -13.53
C GLY A 126 7.54 -2.99 -14.67
N ARG A 127 6.25 -3.36 -14.50
CA ARG A 127 5.23 -3.31 -15.55
C ARG A 127 3.91 -2.76 -15.02
N TYR A 128 3.10 -2.20 -15.91
CA TYR A 128 1.70 -1.93 -15.57
C TYR A 128 0.98 -3.21 -15.16
N PRO A 129 0.25 -3.23 -14.03
CA PRO A 129 -0.46 -4.42 -13.58
C PRO A 129 -1.58 -4.85 -14.55
N THR A 130 -2.11 -3.91 -15.32
CA THR A 130 -3.09 -4.15 -16.39
C THR A 130 -2.54 -4.97 -17.56
N ARG A 131 -1.21 -5.01 -17.80
CA ARG A 131 -0.60 -5.87 -18.83
C ARG A 131 -0.81 -7.37 -18.58
N PHE A 132 -1.05 -7.74 -17.32
CA PHE A 132 -1.35 -9.13 -16.96
C PHE A 132 -2.70 -9.28 -16.25
N GLY A 133 -3.53 -8.22 -16.27
CA GLY A 133 -4.91 -8.23 -15.78
C GLY A 133 -5.06 -8.15 -14.26
N PHE A 134 -3.99 -7.88 -13.49
CA PHE A 134 -4.06 -7.75 -12.03
C PHE A 134 -4.42 -6.31 -11.65
N GLU A 135 -5.67 -5.95 -11.82
CA GLU A 135 -6.18 -4.58 -11.77
C GLU A 135 -6.89 -4.24 -10.45
N PHE A 136 -7.48 -5.26 -9.81
CA PHE A 136 -8.24 -5.11 -8.58
C PHE A 136 -7.55 -5.78 -7.38
N THR A 137 -7.86 -5.27 -6.20
CA THR A 137 -7.31 -5.79 -4.95
C THR A 137 -8.09 -7.03 -4.52
N PRO A 138 -7.44 -8.19 -4.29
CA PRO A 138 -8.10 -9.36 -3.72
C PRO A 138 -8.74 -9.05 -2.36
N VAL A 139 -10.01 -9.42 -2.19
CA VAL A 139 -10.76 -9.21 -0.95
C VAL A 139 -11.11 -10.57 -0.35
N PRO A 140 -10.78 -10.84 0.93
CA PRO A 140 -11.16 -12.09 1.60
C PRO A 140 -12.67 -12.35 1.52
N ASP A 141 -13.07 -13.62 1.40
CA ASP A 141 -14.47 -14.01 1.24
C ASP A 141 -15.37 -13.48 2.36
N ALA A 142 -14.88 -13.53 3.60
CA ALA A 142 -15.57 -12.93 4.75
C ALA A 142 -15.70 -11.40 4.63
N GLY A 143 -14.67 -10.72 4.15
CA GLY A 143 -14.69 -9.27 3.91
C GLY A 143 -15.72 -8.88 2.84
N ARG A 144 -15.77 -9.64 1.73
CA ARG A 144 -16.80 -9.44 0.67
C ARG A 144 -18.22 -9.57 1.22
N MET A 145 -18.44 -10.55 2.08
CA MET A 145 -19.73 -10.76 2.73
C MET A 145 -20.12 -9.58 3.63
N VAL A 146 -19.18 -9.09 4.45
CA VAL A 146 -19.41 -7.92 5.32
C VAL A 146 -19.70 -6.68 4.49
N LEU A 147 -18.90 -6.39 3.46
CA LEU A 147 -19.13 -5.25 2.57
C LEU A 147 -20.49 -5.32 1.87
N THR A 148 -20.91 -6.53 1.44
CA THR A 148 -22.24 -6.73 0.83
C THR A 148 -23.36 -6.35 1.79
N TRP A 149 -23.29 -6.78 3.05
CA TRP A 149 -24.31 -6.45 4.05
C TRP A 149 -24.31 -4.96 4.41
N LEU A 150 -23.13 -4.35 4.58
CA LEU A 150 -23.02 -2.92 4.88
C LEU A 150 -23.62 -2.08 3.75
N ALA A 151 -23.34 -2.43 2.48
CA ALA A 151 -23.91 -1.73 1.34
C ALA A 151 -25.43 -1.94 1.16
N GLU A 152 -25.99 -3.07 1.65
CA GLU A 152 -27.45 -3.28 1.67
C GLU A 152 -28.15 -2.44 2.74
N GLU A 153 -27.47 -2.12 3.83
CA GLU A 153 -27.97 -1.31 4.93
C GLU A 153 -27.69 0.19 4.75
N ASP A 154 -26.86 0.55 3.74
CA ASP A 154 -26.52 1.93 3.41
C ASP A 154 -27.76 2.69 2.87
N ASP A 155 -28.19 3.72 3.57
CA ASP A 155 -29.27 4.62 3.21
C ASP A 155 -28.77 5.99 2.73
N SER A 156 -27.46 6.16 2.56
CA SER A 156 -26.83 7.37 2.05
C SER A 156 -27.32 7.74 0.64
N GLU A 157 -27.16 8.99 0.25
CA GLU A 157 -27.53 9.48 -1.09
C GLU A 157 -26.64 8.87 -2.18
N LEU A 158 -25.34 8.72 -1.90
CA LEU A 158 -24.38 8.04 -2.76
C LEU A 158 -24.15 6.62 -2.24
N LYS A 159 -24.88 5.65 -2.79
CA LYS A 159 -24.80 4.24 -2.35
C LYS A 159 -23.70 3.46 -3.04
N ALA A 160 -23.04 2.57 -2.31
CA ALA A 160 -22.23 1.52 -2.91
C ALA A 160 -23.10 0.62 -3.84
N ARG A 161 -22.50 0.14 -4.92
CA ARG A 161 -23.12 -0.73 -5.91
C ARG A 161 -22.48 -2.10 -5.85
N ILE A 162 -23.29 -3.14 -5.76
CA ILE A 162 -22.83 -4.53 -5.72
C ILE A 162 -23.52 -5.34 -6.79
N ASP A 163 -22.73 -6.00 -7.62
CA ASP A 163 -23.19 -7.06 -8.49
C ASP A 163 -23.11 -8.38 -7.72
N LYS A 164 -24.25 -8.80 -7.15
CA LYS A 164 -24.32 -9.99 -6.30
C LYS A 164 -24.03 -11.29 -7.07
N GLU A 165 -24.44 -11.39 -8.33
CA GLU A 165 -24.18 -12.55 -9.17
C GLU A 165 -22.69 -12.67 -9.43
N LEU A 166 -22.06 -11.57 -9.79
CA LEU A 166 -20.62 -11.49 -10.02
C LEU A 166 -19.84 -11.79 -8.74
N ALA A 167 -20.23 -11.19 -7.61
CA ALA A 167 -19.58 -11.41 -6.31
C ALA A 167 -19.61 -12.88 -5.86
N MET A 168 -20.70 -13.61 -6.15
CA MET A 168 -20.81 -15.05 -5.86
C MET A 168 -19.94 -15.92 -6.79
N ASN A 169 -19.61 -15.44 -7.98
CA ASN A 169 -18.85 -16.17 -8.98
C ASN A 169 -17.36 -15.76 -9.04
N LEU A 170 -16.91 -14.85 -8.18
CA LEU A 170 -15.49 -14.54 -8.07
C LEU A 170 -14.69 -15.78 -7.65
N PRO A 171 -13.45 -15.94 -8.14
CA PRO A 171 -12.56 -16.97 -7.62
C PRO A 171 -12.42 -16.89 -6.11
N PRO A 172 -12.19 -18.00 -5.40
CA PRO A 172 -11.85 -17.97 -3.98
C PRO A 172 -10.66 -17.05 -3.70
N PHE A 173 -10.63 -16.38 -2.56
CA PHE A 173 -9.55 -15.44 -2.20
C PHE A 173 -8.14 -16.03 -2.37
N MET A 174 -7.95 -17.29 -2.01
CA MET A 174 -6.66 -17.98 -2.13
C MET A 174 -6.19 -18.18 -3.58
N GLU A 175 -7.09 -18.09 -4.56
CA GLU A 175 -6.81 -18.20 -5.99
C GLU A 175 -6.65 -16.84 -6.68
N GLN A 176 -6.92 -15.74 -5.96
CA GLN A 176 -6.74 -14.39 -6.47
C GLN A 176 -5.32 -13.90 -6.20
N GLY A 177 -4.63 -13.41 -7.22
CA GLY A 177 -3.29 -12.89 -7.08
C GLY A 177 -2.64 -12.53 -8.41
N MET A 178 -1.42 -12.08 -8.32
CA MET A 178 -0.56 -11.83 -9.48
C MET A 178 -0.20 -13.18 -10.13
N PRO A 179 -0.38 -13.33 -11.46
CA PRO A 179 -0.05 -14.58 -12.13
C PRO A 179 1.40 -14.99 -11.88
N SER A 180 1.61 -16.25 -11.50
CA SER A 180 2.92 -16.78 -11.10
C SER A 180 3.98 -16.78 -12.21
N GLU A 181 3.57 -16.63 -13.47
CA GLU A 181 4.48 -16.46 -14.61
C GLU A 181 5.01 -15.02 -14.79
N GLN A 182 4.61 -14.07 -13.92
CA GLN A 182 5.25 -12.75 -13.89
C GLN A 182 6.58 -12.87 -13.15
N ILE A 183 7.64 -12.37 -13.77
CA ILE A 183 8.98 -12.40 -13.16
C ILE A 183 9.12 -11.20 -12.24
N THR A 184 9.55 -11.45 -11.01
CA THR A 184 9.73 -10.45 -9.96
C THR A 184 11.18 -9.99 -9.81
N ILE A 185 11.37 -8.85 -9.13
CA ILE A 185 12.70 -8.38 -8.71
C ILE A 185 13.42 -9.46 -7.91
N ALA A 186 12.71 -10.16 -7.01
CA ALA A 186 13.32 -11.15 -6.14
C ALA A 186 13.85 -12.36 -6.92
N GLU A 187 13.14 -12.83 -7.94
CA GLU A 187 13.62 -13.91 -8.83
C GLU A 187 14.89 -13.49 -9.58
N VAL A 188 14.88 -12.29 -10.20
CA VAL A 188 16.07 -11.78 -10.92
C VAL A 188 17.27 -11.63 -10.01
N LEU A 189 17.09 -11.14 -8.79
CA LEU A 189 18.18 -10.95 -7.85
C LEU A 189 18.65 -12.29 -7.26
N LYS A 190 17.74 -13.23 -6.99
CA LYS A 190 18.09 -14.60 -6.57
C LYS A 190 18.95 -15.30 -7.62
N ASP A 191 18.57 -15.21 -8.90
CA ASP A 191 19.34 -15.77 -10.01
C ASP A 191 20.71 -15.10 -10.15
N ALA A 192 20.82 -13.81 -9.78
CA ALA A 192 22.08 -13.08 -9.70
C ALA A 192 22.90 -13.38 -8.43
N GLY A 193 22.46 -14.29 -7.56
CA GLY A 193 23.17 -14.71 -6.37
C GLY A 193 22.97 -13.81 -5.15
N TYR A 194 21.95 -12.97 -5.13
CA TYR A 194 21.54 -12.26 -3.92
C TYR A 194 20.83 -13.19 -2.94
N TYR A 195 21.01 -12.95 -1.66
CA TYR A 195 20.05 -13.42 -0.67
C TYR A 195 18.82 -12.51 -0.70
N THR A 196 17.64 -13.09 -0.85
CA THR A 196 16.38 -12.35 -0.99
C THR A 196 15.47 -12.64 0.20
N ALA A 197 15.06 -11.60 0.91
CA ALA A 197 14.19 -11.69 2.09
C ALA A 197 12.98 -10.76 1.95
N HIS A 198 11.80 -11.26 2.32
CA HIS A 198 10.55 -10.52 2.42
C HIS A 198 10.11 -10.43 3.88
N ILE A 199 9.71 -9.23 4.32
CA ILE A 199 9.12 -8.99 5.64
C ILE A 199 7.91 -8.10 5.48
N GLY A 200 6.74 -8.55 5.97
CA GLY A 200 5.51 -7.78 6.08
C GLY A 200 4.42 -8.15 5.08
N LYS A 201 3.73 -7.16 4.54
CA LYS A 201 2.59 -7.35 3.63
C LYS A 201 3.04 -7.73 2.22
N TRP A 202 2.59 -8.88 1.74
CA TRP A 202 2.81 -9.32 0.35
C TRP A 202 1.70 -8.84 -0.59
N HIS A 203 0.48 -9.29 -0.37
CA HIS A 203 -0.75 -8.90 -1.07
C HIS A 203 -0.78 -9.20 -2.58
N LEU A 204 0.02 -10.16 -3.05
CA LEU A 204 0.08 -10.56 -4.46
C LEU A 204 -0.38 -12.00 -4.72
N GLY A 205 -0.99 -12.63 -3.72
CA GLY A 205 -1.51 -14.00 -3.78
C GLY A 205 -0.92 -14.92 -2.72
N HIS A 206 -1.55 -16.07 -2.53
CA HIS A 206 -1.24 -17.00 -1.44
C HIS A 206 -0.96 -18.42 -1.91
N ALA A 207 -1.54 -18.86 -3.02
CA ALA A 207 -1.47 -20.23 -3.53
C ALA A 207 -1.05 -20.25 -5.00
N GLY A 208 -0.82 -21.44 -5.56
CA GLY A 208 -0.55 -21.59 -6.99
C GLY A 208 0.74 -20.94 -7.48
N GLY A 209 1.74 -20.82 -6.63
CA GLY A 209 3.02 -20.19 -6.97
C GLY A 209 3.01 -18.66 -6.89
N MET A 210 1.98 -18.06 -6.26
CA MET A 210 1.85 -16.62 -6.10
C MET A 210 2.39 -16.10 -4.75
N ASP A 211 2.80 -16.99 -3.85
CA ASP A 211 3.37 -16.66 -2.54
C ASP A 211 4.82 -16.12 -2.67
N PRO A 212 5.36 -15.43 -1.65
CA PRO A 212 6.68 -14.82 -1.73
C PRO A 212 7.81 -15.79 -2.03
N LEU A 213 7.80 -17.01 -1.46
CA LEU A 213 8.85 -17.99 -1.67
C LEU A 213 8.89 -18.50 -3.11
N SER A 214 7.72 -18.77 -3.68
CA SER A 214 7.57 -19.14 -5.09
C SER A 214 7.96 -18.01 -6.03
N GLN A 215 7.81 -16.75 -5.59
CA GLN A 215 8.11 -15.54 -6.34
C GLN A 215 9.54 -15.00 -6.08
N GLY A 216 10.46 -15.87 -5.65
CA GLY A 216 11.90 -15.60 -5.64
C GLY A 216 12.49 -15.20 -4.30
N PHE A 217 11.74 -15.07 -3.24
CA PHE A 217 12.30 -14.85 -1.91
C PHE A 217 12.82 -16.18 -1.34
N ILE A 218 14.01 -16.16 -0.70
CA ILE A 218 14.59 -17.31 -0.02
C ILE A 218 13.92 -17.51 1.33
N ASP A 219 13.67 -16.42 2.04
CA ASP A 219 12.94 -16.41 3.31
C ASP A 219 11.87 -15.31 3.29
N SER A 220 10.75 -15.60 3.96
CA SER A 220 9.62 -14.68 4.05
C SER A 220 9.00 -14.68 5.44
N LEU A 221 8.84 -13.51 6.03
CA LEU A 221 8.02 -13.27 7.22
C LEU A 221 6.79 -12.47 6.80
N SER A 222 5.72 -13.17 6.50
CA SER A 222 4.50 -12.55 5.97
C SER A 222 3.56 -12.07 7.07
N LEU A 223 2.85 -10.96 6.81
CA LEU A 223 1.74 -10.51 7.61
C LEU A 223 0.63 -11.56 7.60
N GLY A 224 0.20 -12.00 8.77
CA GLY A 224 -0.85 -13.01 8.92
C GLY A 224 -2.21 -12.44 9.34
N GLY A 225 -2.28 -11.18 9.75
CA GLY A 225 -3.50 -10.51 10.19
C GLY A 225 -3.35 -8.99 10.23
N ALA A 226 -4.44 -8.28 10.52
CA ALA A 226 -4.46 -6.81 10.41
C ALA A 226 -4.04 -6.08 11.70
N TYR A 227 -4.02 -6.73 12.86
CA TYR A 227 -3.71 -6.05 14.12
C TYR A 227 -2.21 -5.84 14.33
N TYR A 228 -1.85 -4.66 14.84
CA TYR A 228 -0.48 -4.35 15.26
C TYR A 228 -0.14 -4.89 16.66
N LEU A 229 -1.15 -5.00 17.51
CA LEU A 229 -1.19 -5.69 18.80
C LEU A 229 -2.62 -6.21 19.01
N PRO A 230 -2.84 -7.18 19.92
CA PRO A 230 -4.19 -7.52 20.33
C PRO A 230 -4.97 -6.28 20.75
N GLU A 231 -6.24 -6.19 20.36
CA GLU A 231 -7.08 -4.99 20.54
C GLU A 231 -7.15 -4.51 22.00
N ASP A 232 -7.11 -5.45 22.94
CA ASP A 232 -7.18 -5.23 24.39
C ASP A 232 -5.82 -5.19 25.09
N HIS A 233 -4.73 -5.17 24.32
CA HIS A 233 -3.38 -5.11 24.89
C HIS A 233 -3.14 -3.77 25.61
N PRO A 234 -2.57 -3.77 26.86
CA PRO A 234 -2.43 -2.55 27.65
C PRO A 234 -1.55 -1.46 27.00
N GLU A 235 -0.60 -1.85 26.15
CA GLU A 235 0.31 -0.95 25.46
C GLU A 235 -0.26 -0.39 24.16
N VAL A 236 -1.45 -0.79 23.71
CA VAL A 236 -2.05 -0.29 22.48
C VAL A 236 -3.05 0.83 22.73
N VAL A 237 -3.08 1.80 21.84
CA VAL A 237 -4.13 2.81 21.74
C VAL A 237 -4.79 2.65 20.38
N ASN A 238 -6.10 2.47 20.38
CA ASN A 238 -6.89 2.23 19.18
C ASN A 238 -7.67 3.49 18.79
N ALA A 239 -7.79 3.77 17.48
CA ALA A 239 -8.77 4.68 16.93
C ALA A 239 -9.67 3.92 15.93
N LYS A 240 -10.98 4.01 16.12
CA LYS A 240 -11.99 3.30 15.32
C LYS A 240 -12.92 4.28 14.63
N PHE A 241 -13.35 3.92 13.44
CA PHE A 241 -14.24 4.72 12.61
C PHE A 241 -15.53 3.95 12.29
N GLU A 242 -16.57 4.68 11.95
CA GLU A 242 -17.85 4.10 11.54
C GLU A 242 -17.90 3.70 10.06
N THR A 243 -16.81 3.92 9.31
CA THR A 243 -16.71 3.60 7.89
C THR A 243 -16.76 2.10 7.62
N SER A 244 -17.30 1.71 6.48
CA SER A 244 -17.48 0.30 6.10
C SER A 244 -16.15 -0.45 5.99
N ILE A 245 -15.11 0.21 5.48
CA ILE A 245 -13.78 -0.39 5.34
C ILE A 245 -13.13 -0.61 6.70
N ASP A 246 -13.21 0.37 7.61
CA ASP A 246 -12.66 0.21 8.96
C ASP A 246 -13.35 -0.92 9.72
N LYS A 247 -14.68 -0.96 9.70
CA LYS A 247 -15.47 -2.06 10.28
C LYS A 247 -15.07 -3.43 9.70
N MET A 248 -14.87 -3.53 8.38
CA MET A 248 -14.41 -4.76 7.73
C MET A 248 -13.04 -5.17 8.25
N VAL A 249 -12.08 -4.24 8.34
CA VAL A 249 -10.71 -4.52 8.80
C VAL A 249 -10.70 -4.96 10.27
N TRP A 250 -11.45 -4.27 11.14
CA TRP A 250 -11.60 -4.69 12.54
C TRP A 250 -12.26 -6.07 12.68
N SER A 251 -13.20 -6.41 11.80
CA SER A 251 -13.89 -7.72 11.81
C SER A 251 -13.00 -8.87 11.36
N SER A 252 -12.00 -8.61 10.55
CA SER A 252 -11.02 -9.60 10.07
C SER A 252 -9.71 -9.57 10.84
N GLY A 253 -9.63 -8.74 11.89
CA GLY A 253 -8.42 -8.49 12.66
C GLY A 253 -7.92 -9.74 13.38
N GLN A 254 -6.69 -10.14 13.06
CA GLN A 254 -5.89 -11.11 13.81
C GLN A 254 -4.53 -10.51 14.06
N TYR A 255 -3.93 -10.86 15.19
CA TYR A 255 -2.55 -10.50 15.52
C TYR A 255 -1.66 -11.71 15.23
N SER A 256 -1.12 -11.78 14.03
CA SER A 256 -0.32 -12.92 13.62
C SER A 256 0.66 -12.58 12.49
N ALA A 257 1.71 -13.41 12.44
CA ALA A 257 2.68 -13.46 11.35
C ALA A 257 2.90 -14.92 10.94
N ARG A 258 3.53 -15.12 9.78
CA ARG A 258 3.91 -16.45 9.31
C ARG A 258 5.33 -16.39 8.75
N PHE A 259 6.20 -17.28 9.22
CA PHE A 259 7.56 -17.42 8.71
C PHE A 259 7.63 -18.59 7.73
N ASN A 260 7.99 -18.32 6.49
CA ASN A 260 8.03 -19.28 5.38
C ASN A 260 6.70 -20.05 5.26
N GLU A 261 6.77 -21.37 5.15
CA GLU A 261 5.59 -22.26 5.07
C GLU A 261 5.08 -22.69 6.47
N GLY A 262 5.62 -22.12 7.56
CA GLY A 262 5.25 -22.45 8.93
C GLY A 262 3.82 -22.04 9.29
N ASP A 263 3.38 -22.50 10.45
CA ASP A 263 2.07 -22.12 10.99
C ASP A 263 2.02 -20.64 11.43
N PRO A 264 0.84 -20.02 11.48
CA PRO A 264 0.68 -18.68 12.01
C PRO A 264 1.04 -18.62 13.50
N PHE A 265 1.77 -17.57 13.89
CA PHE A 265 2.13 -17.30 15.28
C PHE A 265 1.92 -15.83 15.63
N ALA A 266 1.69 -15.53 16.91
CA ALA A 266 1.60 -14.18 17.41
C ALA A 266 3.01 -13.59 17.57
N PRO A 267 3.32 -12.42 16.96
CA PRO A 267 4.53 -11.67 17.30
C PRO A 267 4.57 -11.32 18.81
N ASP A 268 5.76 -11.09 19.36
CA ASP A 268 5.92 -10.79 20.79
C ASP A 268 5.88 -9.31 21.14
N LYS A 269 5.66 -8.45 20.13
CA LYS A 269 5.62 -6.98 20.28
C LYS A 269 4.84 -6.32 19.15
N TYR A 270 4.69 -5.01 19.22
CA TYR A 270 4.07 -4.19 18.17
C TYR A 270 4.65 -4.51 16.78
N VAL A 271 3.77 -4.79 15.81
CA VAL A 271 4.15 -5.39 14.50
C VAL A 271 5.23 -4.58 13.78
N THR A 272 5.16 -3.24 13.78
CA THR A 272 6.18 -2.41 13.13
C THR A 272 7.57 -2.61 13.77
N ASP A 273 7.64 -2.66 15.11
CA ASP A 273 8.89 -2.90 15.82
C ASP A 273 9.35 -4.36 15.65
N TYR A 274 8.44 -5.32 15.61
CA TYR A 274 8.76 -6.73 15.36
C TYR A 274 9.40 -6.91 13.97
N TYR A 275 8.79 -6.36 12.92
CA TYR A 275 9.34 -6.43 11.57
C TYR A 275 10.69 -5.71 11.46
N THR A 276 10.86 -4.61 12.18
CA THR A 276 12.13 -3.90 12.25
C THR A 276 13.22 -4.79 12.86
N ASP A 277 12.97 -5.40 14.01
CA ASP A 277 13.93 -6.27 14.68
C ASP A 277 14.29 -7.49 13.82
N GLU A 278 13.32 -8.05 13.09
CA GLU A 278 13.57 -9.13 12.15
C GLU A 278 14.40 -8.67 10.93
N ALA A 279 14.16 -7.45 10.42
CA ALA A 279 14.96 -6.84 9.37
C ALA A 279 16.42 -6.63 9.82
N LEU A 280 16.65 -6.20 11.07
CA LEU A 280 17.99 -6.08 11.65
C LEU A 280 18.71 -7.43 11.72
N LYS A 281 17.99 -8.53 12.03
CA LYS A 281 18.56 -9.90 12.01
C LYS A 281 18.95 -10.33 10.59
N VAL A 282 18.09 -10.04 9.60
CA VAL A 282 18.38 -10.29 8.17
C VAL A 282 19.67 -9.60 7.75
N ILE A 283 19.78 -8.29 8.05
CA ILE A 283 20.96 -7.48 7.72
C ILE A 283 22.22 -8.04 8.39
N GLU A 284 22.17 -8.31 9.70
CA GLU A 284 23.31 -8.86 10.46
C GLU A 284 23.80 -10.19 9.90
N LYS A 285 22.88 -11.14 9.66
CA LYS A 285 23.18 -12.47 9.17
C LYS A 285 23.74 -12.46 7.74
N ASN A 286 23.44 -11.42 6.95
CA ASN A 286 23.80 -11.37 5.53
C ASN A 286 24.80 -10.26 5.16
N LYS A 287 25.42 -9.62 6.14
CA LYS A 287 26.36 -8.49 5.94
C LYS A 287 27.56 -8.80 5.03
N ASN A 288 27.91 -10.08 4.85
CA ASN A 288 29.07 -10.55 4.10
C ASN A 288 28.73 -11.04 2.67
N ARG A 289 27.49 -10.87 2.22
CA ARG A 289 27.04 -11.15 0.84
C ARG A 289 26.03 -10.11 0.38
N PRO A 290 25.86 -9.87 -0.92
CA PRO A 290 24.77 -9.03 -1.41
C PRO A 290 23.41 -9.60 -0.99
N PHE A 291 22.53 -8.72 -0.48
CA PHE A 291 21.17 -9.10 -0.11
C PHE A 291 20.15 -8.08 -0.65
N PHE A 292 18.96 -8.58 -0.90
CA PHE A 292 17.76 -7.80 -1.16
C PHE A 292 16.75 -8.03 -0.04
N LEU A 293 16.42 -6.97 0.68
CA LEU A 293 15.39 -6.96 1.70
C LEU A 293 14.19 -6.13 1.19
N TYR A 294 13.06 -6.79 0.98
CA TYR A 294 11.78 -6.13 0.79
C TYR A 294 11.08 -6.02 2.13
N LEU A 295 11.21 -4.85 2.78
CA LEU A 295 10.56 -4.52 4.04
C LEU A 295 9.26 -3.77 3.74
N SER A 296 8.21 -4.53 3.61
CA SER A 296 6.86 -4.06 3.29
C SER A 296 6.05 -3.92 4.57
N HIS A 297 6.22 -2.79 5.26
CA HIS A 297 5.48 -2.53 6.49
C HIS A 297 3.97 -2.59 6.28
N TRP A 298 3.25 -2.99 7.33
CA TRP A 298 1.81 -2.79 7.43
C TRP A 298 1.48 -1.34 7.83
N ALA A 299 2.43 -0.64 8.48
CA ALA A 299 2.29 0.76 8.87
C ALA A 299 2.27 1.65 7.60
N ILE A 300 1.32 2.55 7.53
CA ILE A 300 0.39 3.06 8.53
C ILE A 300 -1.08 2.69 8.22
N HIS A 301 -1.32 1.57 7.56
CA HIS A 301 -2.67 1.10 7.18
C HIS A 301 -3.54 0.91 8.42
N ASN A 302 -4.86 1.14 8.30
CA ASN A 302 -5.80 0.80 9.36
C ASN A 302 -5.85 -0.74 9.61
N PRO A 303 -6.21 -1.23 10.83
CA PRO A 303 -6.80 -0.45 11.91
C PRO A 303 -5.79 0.51 12.55
N LEU A 304 -6.22 1.73 12.90
CA LEU A 304 -5.33 2.64 13.57
C LEU A 304 -5.06 2.16 14.98
N GLN A 305 -3.87 1.61 15.16
CA GLN A 305 -3.35 1.11 16.43
C GLN A 305 -1.92 1.59 16.62
N ALA A 306 -1.64 2.35 17.66
CA ALA A 306 -0.28 2.80 17.99
C ALA A 306 0.14 2.37 19.39
N LEU A 307 1.44 2.31 19.63
CA LEU A 307 1.96 2.15 20.99
C LEU A 307 1.55 3.35 21.85
N ARG A 308 1.15 3.08 23.08
CA ARG A 308 0.79 4.13 24.06
C ARG A 308 1.92 5.13 24.24
N SER A 309 3.17 4.67 24.30
CA SER A 309 4.35 5.53 24.43
C SER A 309 4.54 6.47 23.23
N ASP A 310 4.15 6.04 22.02
CA ASP A 310 4.23 6.89 20.83
C ASP A 310 3.08 7.90 20.81
N VAL A 311 1.86 7.49 21.19
CA VAL A 311 0.69 8.40 21.30
C VAL A 311 0.90 9.48 22.36
N GLU A 312 1.50 9.14 23.51
CA GLU A 312 1.82 10.12 24.57
C GLU A 312 2.75 11.22 24.08
N GLN A 313 3.69 10.94 23.18
CA GLN A 313 4.56 11.93 22.55
C GLN A 313 3.78 12.87 21.62
N MET A 314 2.62 12.44 21.10
CA MET A 314 1.75 13.23 20.23
C MET A 314 0.71 14.05 21.01
N SER A 315 0.82 14.16 22.33
CA SER A 315 -0.14 14.90 23.20
C SER A 315 -0.29 16.39 22.87
N HIS A 316 0.63 16.95 22.11
CA HIS A 316 0.56 18.33 21.61
C HIS A 316 -0.39 18.48 20.41
N MET A 317 -0.73 17.39 19.72
CA MET A 317 -1.65 17.38 18.57
C MET A 317 -3.10 17.37 19.04
N SER A 318 -3.99 17.97 18.26
CA SER A 318 -5.42 18.00 18.55
C SER A 318 -6.13 16.80 17.92
N GLY A 319 -6.87 16.06 18.73
CA GLY A 319 -7.71 14.96 18.26
C GLY A 319 -7.07 13.58 18.43
N HIS A 320 -7.87 12.66 19.00
CA HIS A 320 -7.44 11.30 19.32
C HIS A 320 -6.95 10.53 18.08
N ASN A 321 -7.71 10.59 16.98
CA ASN A 321 -7.38 9.84 15.76
C ASN A 321 -6.06 10.30 15.16
N LEU A 322 -5.80 11.62 15.13
CA LEU A 322 -4.55 12.18 14.65
C LEU A 322 -3.36 11.78 15.54
N GLN A 323 -3.53 11.77 16.87
CA GLN A 323 -2.48 11.33 17.79
C GLN A 323 -2.11 9.86 17.57
N VAL A 324 -3.09 8.97 17.37
CA VAL A 324 -2.85 7.55 17.08
C VAL A 324 -2.14 7.39 15.73
N TYR A 325 -2.65 8.05 14.70
CA TYR A 325 -2.05 8.03 13.36
C TYR A 325 -0.59 8.53 13.36
N ALA A 326 -0.34 9.67 14.00
CA ALA A 326 1.00 10.22 14.16
C ALA A 326 1.94 9.28 14.94
N GLY A 327 1.43 8.59 15.96
CA GLY A 327 2.17 7.56 16.70
C GLY A 327 2.57 6.37 15.81
N MET A 328 1.72 5.98 14.86
CA MET A 328 2.05 4.94 13.88
C MET A 328 3.15 5.40 12.92
N ILE A 329 3.10 6.66 12.44
CA ILE A 329 4.15 7.24 11.60
C ILE A 329 5.47 7.32 12.37
N ALA A 330 5.46 7.76 13.62
CA ALA A 330 6.66 7.81 14.47
C ALA A 330 7.30 6.43 14.64
N SER A 331 6.50 5.36 14.74
CA SER A 331 7.02 3.99 14.79
C SER A 331 7.69 3.56 13.49
N LEU A 332 7.15 3.98 12.34
CA LEU A 332 7.73 3.72 11.03
C LEU A 332 9.04 4.50 10.83
N ASP A 333 9.06 5.78 11.19
CA ASP A 333 10.28 6.59 11.14
C ASP A 333 11.39 6.01 12.02
N ARG A 334 11.06 5.58 13.24
CA ARG A 334 11.96 4.86 14.14
C ARG A 334 12.51 3.57 13.51
N SER A 335 11.68 2.84 12.75
CA SER A 335 12.13 1.65 12.01
C SER A 335 13.21 2.00 11.00
N VAL A 336 13.01 3.04 10.20
CA VAL A 336 14.00 3.53 9.23
C VAL A 336 15.30 3.92 9.94
N GLY A 337 15.21 4.63 11.07
CA GLY A 337 16.37 5.03 11.87
C GLY A 337 17.20 3.85 12.36
N LYS A 338 16.56 2.82 12.93
CA LYS A 338 17.22 1.60 13.39
C LYS A 338 17.94 0.85 12.25
N ILE A 339 17.34 0.81 11.06
CA ILE A 339 17.95 0.19 9.87
C ILE A 339 19.20 0.97 9.45
N ILE A 340 19.13 2.30 9.35
CA ILE A 340 20.27 3.16 8.99
C ILE A 340 21.40 2.98 10.01
N GLU A 341 21.09 3.02 11.30
CA GLU A 341 22.04 2.83 12.39
C GLU A 341 22.74 1.46 12.26
N LYS A 342 21.97 0.38 12.08
CA LYS A 342 22.53 -0.97 11.91
C LYS A 342 23.47 -1.08 10.70
N LEU A 343 23.12 -0.47 9.58
CA LEU A 343 23.97 -0.45 8.39
C LEU A 343 25.26 0.35 8.62
N LYS A 344 25.20 1.45 9.38
CA LYS A 344 26.38 2.24 9.79
C LYS A 344 27.29 1.47 10.76
N ASP A 345 26.73 0.82 11.75
CA ASP A 345 27.48 -0.01 12.71
C ASP A 345 28.24 -1.17 12.02
N LEU A 346 27.65 -1.73 10.99
CA LEU A 346 28.27 -2.79 10.18
C LEU A 346 29.20 -2.25 9.08
N ASN A 347 29.35 -0.94 8.95
CA ASN A 347 30.12 -0.27 7.88
C ASN A 347 29.69 -0.69 6.46
N ILE A 348 28.39 -0.88 6.25
CA ILE A 348 27.81 -1.23 4.94
C ILE A 348 26.77 -0.22 4.43
N TYR A 349 26.55 0.88 5.17
CA TYR A 349 25.56 1.90 4.78
C TYR A 349 25.87 2.52 3.40
N GLY A 350 27.13 2.92 3.17
CA GLY A 350 27.54 3.54 1.90
C GLY A 350 27.28 2.64 0.67
N LYS A 351 27.51 1.34 0.81
CA LYS A 351 27.28 0.35 -0.26
C LYS A 351 25.85 -0.20 -0.33
N THR A 352 24.92 0.28 0.49
CA THR A 352 23.52 -0.15 0.49
C THR A 352 22.65 0.88 -0.22
N MET A 353 21.91 0.44 -1.23
CA MET A 353 20.85 1.23 -1.85
C MET A 353 19.56 1.03 -1.08
N ILE A 354 18.98 2.13 -0.57
CA ILE A 354 17.71 2.14 0.13
C ILE A 354 16.70 2.91 -0.72
N ILE A 355 15.55 2.29 -1.01
CA ILE A 355 14.40 2.94 -1.65
C ILE A 355 13.28 2.99 -0.63
N PHE A 356 12.71 4.18 -0.41
CA PHE A 356 11.54 4.39 0.43
C PHE A 356 10.40 4.97 -0.40
N THR A 357 9.22 4.34 -0.31
CA THR A 357 7.99 4.83 -0.94
C THR A 357 6.76 4.31 -0.21
N SER A 358 5.56 4.76 -0.59
CA SER A 358 4.26 4.20 -0.19
C SER A 358 3.59 3.51 -1.37
N ASP A 359 2.76 2.51 -1.13
CA ASP A 359 2.08 1.79 -2.22
C ASP A 359 0.94 2.59 -2.88
N ASN A 360 0.32 3.51 -2.17
CA ASN A 360 -0.66 4.50 -2.65
C ASN A 360 -0.74 5.69 -1.66
N GLY A 361 -1.53 6.69 -2.00
CA GLY A 361 -1.79 7.82 -1.09
C GLY A 361 -2.65 7.43 0.11
N GLY A 362 -2.78 8.36 1.05
CA GLY A 362 -3.55 8.19 2.29
C GLY A 362 -5.05 8.04 2.05
N ALA A 363 -5.72 7.29 2.92
CA ALA A 363 -7.10 6.87 2.76
C ALA A 363 -8.11 7.86 3.38
N ASN A 364 -9.25 8.06 2.71
CA ASN A 364 -10.32 8.95 3.21
C ASN A 364 -11.12 8.35 4.38
N TYR A 365 -11.14 7.01 4.50
CA TYR A 365 -11.92 6.30 5.52
C TYR A 365 -11.30 6.32 6.92
N ILE A 366 -10.14 6.95 7.10
CA ILE A 366 -9.56 7.23 8.42
C ILE A 366 -9.88 8.64 8.94
N GLU A 367 -10.71 9.39 8.22
CA GLU A 367 -11.30 10.66 8.61
C GLU A 367 -10.28 11.76 9.02
N LEU A 368 -9.11 11.77 8.35
CA LEU A 368 -8.04 12.77 8.54
C LEU A 368 -7.87 13.60 7.26
N GLU A 369 -8.24 14.89 7.32
CA GLU A 369 -8.39 15.75 6.13
C GLU A 369 -7.09 16.03 5.37
N ASP A 370 -5.97 16.09 6.07
CA ASP A 370 -4.76 16.75 5.57
C ASP A 370 -3.65 15.79 5.13
N ILE A 371 -3.87 14.46 5.23
CA ILE A 371 -2.83 13.45 5.02
C ILE A 371 -2.22 13.45 3.61
N ASN A 372 -3.00 13.87 2.60
CA ASN A 372 -2.54 13.97 1.21
C ASN A 372 -2.21 15.41 0.79
N LYS A 373 -2.36 16.41 1.68
CA LYS A 373 -2.08 17.81 1.32
C LYS A 373 -0.69 17.97 0.68
N PRO A 374 -0.54 18.91 -0.23
CA PRO A 374 -1.56 19.86 -0.71
C PRO A 374 -2.50 19.32 -1.80
N PHE A 375 -2.40 18.03 -2.13
CA PHE A 375 -3.08 17.39 -3.26
C PHE A 375 -4.50 16.97 -2.91
N ARG A 376 -5.39 17.02 -3.92
CA ARG A 376 -6.78 16.53 -3.86
C ARG A 376 -6.84 15.02 -3.99
N GLY A 377 -7.90 14.45 -3.46
CA GLY A 377 -8.22 13.04 -3.58
C GLY A 377 -7.47 12.17 -2.58
N TRP A 378 -7.76 10.89 -2.64
CA TRP A 378 -7.42 9.91 -1.63
C TRP A 378 -7.02 8.61 -2.30
N LYS A 379 -6.44 7.68 -1.54
CA LYS A 379 -6.42 6.27 -1.91
C LYS A 379 -7.72 5.92 -2.65
N ILE A 380 -7.64 5.08 -3.66
CA ILE A 380 -8.78 4.67 -4.50
C ILE A 380 -9.12 5.68 -5.62
N SER A 381 -8.53 6.89 -5.64
CA SER A 381 -8.74 7.86 -6.71
C SER A 381 -7.45 8.18 -7.45
N PHE A 382 -7.52 8.53 -8.74
CA PHE A 382 -6.37 8.93 -9.55
C PHE A 382 -6.11 10.43 -9.57
N PHE A 383 -6.72 11.18 -8.66
CA PHE A 383 -6.26 12.52 -8.33
C PHE A 383 -4.88 12.42 -7.64
N GLU A 384 -4.13 13.52 -7.64
CA GLU A 384 -2.75 13.50 -7.12
C GLU A 384 -2.65 12.91 -5.70
N GLY A 385 -3.60 13.22 -4.80
CA GLY A 385 -3.60 12.70 -3.43
C GLY A 385 -3.71 11.17 -3.32
N GLY A 386 -4.27 10.50 -4.34
CA GLY A 386 -4.37 9.04 -4.33
C GLY A 386 -3.16 8.31 -4.91
N ILE A 387 -2.38 8.98 -5.78
CA ILE A 387 -1.27 8.35 -6.52
C ILE A 387 0.08 9.05 -6.33
N ARG A 388 0.11 10.29 -5.81
CA ARG A 388 1.36 10.98 -5.49
C ARG A 388 1.87 10.54 -4.12
N VAL A 389 3.03 9.93 -4.09
CA VAL A 389 3.58 9.29 -2.89
C VAL A 389 5.01 9.75 -2.61
N PRO A 390 5.51 9.66 -1.38
CA PRO A 390 6.94 9.79 -1.11
C PRO A 390 7.75 8.83 -1.99
N PHE A 391 8.81 9.32 -2.63
CA PHE A 391 9.69 8.50 -3.45
C PHE A 391 11.13 8.96 -3.27
N ILE A 392 11.89 8.20 -2.47
CA ILE A 392 13.26 8.52 -2.05
C ILE A 392 14.19 7.39 -2.45
N VAL A 393 15.36 7.72 -3.01
CA VAL A 393 16.43 6.76 -3.30
C VAL A 393 17.73 7.26 -2.64
N SER A 394 18.22 6.50 -1.66
CA SER A 394 19.49 6.76 -0.98
C SER A 394 20.51 5.70 -1.36
N TRP A 395 21.70 6.12 -1.76
CA TRP A 395 22.86 5.25 -1.99
C TRP A 395 24.13 6.07 -1.83
N PRO A 396 24.64 6.26 -0.59
CA PRO A 396 25.65 7.28 -0.29
C PRO A 396 26.94 7.15 -1.09
N ASP A 397 27.40 5.94 -1.44
CA ASP A 397 28.60 5.74 -2.26
C ASP A 397 28.40 6.09 -3.76
N LYS A 398 27.18 6.32 -4.21
CA LYS A 398 26.85 6.42 -5.65
C LYS A 398 25.98 7.61 -6.04
N ILE A 399 25.23 8.15 -5.11
CA ILE A 399 24.31 9.28 -5.30
C ILE A 399 24.81 10.44 -4.44
N SER A 400 24.93 11.61 -5.04
CA SER A 400 25.27 12.82 -4.29
C SER A 400 24.17 13.17 -3.30
N PRO A 401 24.51 13.60 -2.08
CA PRO A 401 23.54 13.93 -1.05
C PRO A 401 22.67 15.15 -1.41
N GLY A 402 21.45 15.19 -0.89
CA GLY A 402 20.55 16.34 -0.94
C GLY A 402 19.99 16.67 -2.33
N LEU A 403 19.91 15.69 -3.22
CA LEU A 403 19.34 15.92 -4.55
C LEU A 403 17.80 15.95 -4.49
N THR A 404 17.24 16.80 -5.33
CA THR A 404 15.80 16.86 -5.59
C THR A 404 15.55 16.81 -7.09
N SER A 405 14.55 16.05 -7.50
CA SER A 405 14.09 16.01 -8.90
C SER A 405 12.58 16.26 -8.96
N ASN A 406 12.18 17.04 -9.98
CA ASN A 406 10.77 17.26 -10.30
C ASN A 406 10.33 16.44 -11.53
N SER A 407 11.15 15.50 -11.99
CA SER A 407 10.75 14.55 -13.03
C SER A 407 9.72 13.56 -12.51
N ALA A 408 8.77 13.20 -13.35
CA ALA A 408 7.78 12.17 -13.02
C ALA A 408 8.46 10.80 -13.05
N VAL A 409 8.43 10.12 -11.90
CA VAL A 409 8.90 8.74 -11.72
C VAL A 409 7.76 7.88 -11.23
N HIS A 410 7.83 6.59 -11.51
CA HIS A 410 6.72 5.68 -11.25
C HIS A 410 7.20 4.38 -10.57
N HIS A 411 6.33 3.68 -9.86
CA HIS A 411 6.68 2.44 -9.15
C HIS A 411 7.36 1.40 -10.02
N PHE A 412 6.98 1.24 -11.27
CA PHE A 412 7.62 0.28 -12.17
C PHE A 412 9.10 0.61 -12.48
N ASP A 413 9.57 1.85 -12.22
CA ASP A 413 10.98 2.24 -12.39
C ASP A 413 11.90 1.60 -11.34
N ILE A 414 11.33 1.18 -10.22
CA ILE A 414 12.06 0.51 -9.15
C ILE A 414 12.73 -0.76 -9.66
N PHE A 415 12.03 -1.58 -10.44
CA PHE A 415 12.54 -2.83 -10.99
C PHE A 415 13.81 -2.63 -11.84
N PRO A 416 13.79 -1.89 -12.96
CA PRO A 416 14.99 -1.72 -13.80
C PRO A 416 16.10 -0.96 -13.07
N THR A 417 15.77 -0.07 -12.13
CA THR A 417 16.77 0.63 -11.31
C THR A 417 17.53 -0.33 -10.40
N ILE A 418 16.82 -1.22 -9.72
CA ILE A 418 17.42 -2.27 -8.86
C ILE A 418 18.24 -3.26 -9.69
N VAL A 419 17.71 -3.74 -10.82
CA VAL A 419 18.40 -4.69 -11.72
C VAL A 419 19.70 -4.09 -12.24
N SER A 420 19.67 -2.80 -12.61
CA SER A 420 20.88 -2.07 -13.04
C SER A 420 21.89 -1.89 -11.91
N ALA A 421 21.44 -1.51 -10.71
CA ALA A 421 22.31 -1.38 -9.53
C ALA A 421 22.99 -2.70 -9.18
N ALA A 422 22.26 -3.81 -9.28
CA ALA A 422 22.75 -5.17 -9.05
C ALA A 422 23.70 -5.66 -10.16
N LYS A 423 23.91 -4.90 -11.22
CA LYS A 423 24.74 -5.26 -12.40
C LYS A 423 24.33 -6.59 -13.01
N THR A 424 23.03 -6.83 -13.08
CA THR A 424 22.44 -8.02 -13.69
C THR A 424 21.46 -7.64 -14.79
N THR A 425 20.92 -8.62 -15.46
CA THR A 425 19.92 -8.46 -16.50
C THR A 425 18.78 -9.44 -16.24
N THR A 426 17.58 -9.05 -16.60
CA THR A 426 16.47 -9.99 -16.59
C THR A 426 16.54 -10.89 -17.82
N SER A 427 16.35 -12.21 -17.60
CA SER A 427 16.11 -13.16 -18.67
C SER A 427 14.72 -13.03 -19.30
N ASN A 428 13.90 -12.17 -18.71
CA ASN A 428 12.53 -11.94 -19.13
C ASN A 428 12.50 -11.26 -20.50
N LYS A 429 11.86 -11.92 -21.47
CA LYS A 429 11.55 -11.34 -22.79
C LYS A 429 10.33 -10.40 -22.75
N LYS A 430 9.65 -10.29 -21.63
CA LYS A 430 8.50 -9.39 -21.48
C LYS A 430 9.02 -7.96 -21.37
N GLU A 431 8.43 -7.07 -22.14
CA GLU A 431 8.77 -5.65 -22.13
C GLU A 431 8.49 -5.03 -20.75
N LEU A 432 9.46 -4.28 -20.23
CA LEU A 432 9.31 -3.46 -19.04
C LEU A 432 8.68 -2.12 -19.43
N ASP A 433 7.83 -1.58 -18.57
CA ASP A 433 7.31 -0.21 -18.70
C ASP A 433 8.22 0.79 -17.98
N GLY A 434 8.96 0.32 -16.97
CA GLY A 434 9.87 1.12 -16.17
C GLY A 434 11.19 1.42 -16.87
N VAL A 435 11.81 2.51 -16.43
CA VAL A 435 13.15 2.93 -16.85
C VAL A 435 14.12 2.89 -15.65
N ASN A 436 15.40 2.68 -15.94
CA ASN A 436 16.45 2.80 -14.91
C ASN A 436 16.66 4.27 -14.56
N LEU A 437 16.40 4.63 -13.28
CA LEU A 437 16.52 6.00 -12.81
C LEU A 437 17.97 6.46 -12.56
N LEU A 438 18.94 5.57 -12.44
CA LEU A 438 20.33 5.93 -12.12
C LEU A 438 20.96 6.93 -13.10
N PRO A 439 20.80 6.84 -14.44
CA PRO A 439 21.31 7.85 -15.37
C PRO A 439 20.69 9.23 -15.18
N TYR A 440 19.39 9.29 -14.83
CA TYR A 440 18.68 10.55 -14.55
C TYR A 440 19.15 11.18 -13.24
N ILE A 441 19.31 10.37 -12.19
CA ILE A 441 19.84 10.80 -10.88
C ILE A 441 21.25 11.39 -11.01
N LYS A 442 22.10 10.77 -11.83
CA LYS A 442 23.48 11.24 -12.08
C LYS A 442 23.58 12.35 -13.12
N LYS A 443 22.47 12.79 -13.70
CA LYS A 443 22.40 13.77 -14.78
C LYS A 443 23.18 13.35 -16.04
N GLU A 444 23.33 12.04 -16.24
CA GLU A 444 23.89 11.44 -17.47
C GLU A 444 22.83 11.43 -18.60
N ASN A 445 21.55 11.46 -18.22
CA ASN A 445 20.41 11.68 -19.10
C ASN A 445 19.63 12.91 -18.64
N SER A 446 19.34 13.84 -19.54
CA SER A 446 18.61 15.09 -19.30
C SER A 446 17.14 15.04 -19.75
N ASP A 447 16.73 13.95 -20.39
CA ASP A 447 15.35 13.76 -20.81
C ASP A 447 14.44 13.48 -19.59
N GLU A 448 13.14 13.63 -19.78
CA GLU A 448 12.19 13.14 -18.77
C GLU A 448 12.14 11.61 -18.82
N PRO A 449 12.08 10.93 -17.65
CA PRO A 449 11.95 9.47 -17.60
C PRO A 449 10.72 8.96 -18.38
N HIS A 450 9.61 9.68 -18.27
CA HIS A 450 8.35 9.34 -18.92
C HIS A 450 7.67 10.56 -19.56
N GLU A 451 7.26 10.42 -20.80
CA GLU A 451 6.42 11.41 -21.48
C GLU A 451 4.95 11.22 -21.12
N THR A 452 4.55 9.96 -20.90
CA THR A 452 3.14 9.59 -20.61
C THR A 452 3.09 8.49 -19.57
N LEU A 453 2.21 8.66 -18.58
CA LEU A 453 1.88 7.67 -17.57
C LEU A 453 0.38 7.40 -17.55
N PHE A 454 -0.02 6.16 -17.25
CA PHE A 454 -1.41 5.70 -17.29
C PHE A 454 -1.81 5.03 -15.98
N TRP A 455 -3.07 5.15 -15.62
CA TRP A 455 -3.71 4.45 -14.49
C TRP A 455 -5.08 3.92 -14.91
N ARG A 456 -5.40 2.71 -14.47
CA ARG A 456 -6.70 2.10 -14.71
C ARG A 456 -7.14 1.26 -13.50
N SER A 457 -8.38 1.47 -13.07
CA SER A 457 -9.14 0.62 -12.15
C SER A 457 -10.58 0.57 -12.64
N GLY A 458 -10.89 -0.37 -13.51
CA GLY A 458 -12.19 -0.50 -14.14
C GLY A 458 -12.61 0.75 -14.90
N ASN A 459 -13.71 1.34 -14.46
CA ASN A 459 -14.30 2.53 -15.07
C ASN A 459 -13.55 3.85 -14.74
N HIS A 460 -12.75 3.85 -13.68
CA HIS A 460 -11.94 5.01 -13.27
C HIS A 460 -10.54 4.90 -13.87
N GLN A 461 -10.14 5.89 -14.67
CA GLN A 461 -8.89 5.85 -15.45
C GLN A 461 -8.25 7.23 -15.50
N SER A 462 -6.94 7.28 -15.70
CA SER A 462 -6.20 8.54 -15.81
C SER A 462 -5.00 8.43 -16.75
N VAL A 463 -4.63 9.57 -17.33
CA VAL A 463 -3.42 9.77 -18.14
C VAL A 463 -2.73 11.04 -17.68
N LEU A 464 -1.42 10.96 -17.45
CA LEU A 464 -0.55 12.13 -17.37
C LEU A 464 0.31 12.15 -18.62
N HIS A 465 0.06 13.08 -19.53
CA HIS A 465 0.88 13.29 -20.74
C HIS A 465 1.55 14.66 -20.68
N LYS A 466 2.87 14.67 -20.51
CA LYS A 466 3.65 15.92 -20.31
C LYS A 466 3.10 16.69 -19.10
N LYS A 467 2.45 17.83 -19.37
CA LYS A 467 1.84 18.68 -18.35
C LYS A 467 0.33 18.45 -18.15
N TRP A 468 -0.30 17.70 -19.06
CA TRP A 468 -1.73 17.49 -19.05
C TRP A 468 -2.10 16.23 -18.30
N LYS A 469 -2.99 16.33 -17.32
CA LYS A 469 -3.57 15.20 -16.63
C LYS A 469 -5.05 15.11 -16.93
N TYR A 470 -5.45 13.99 -17.51
CA TYR A 470 -6.83 13.65 -17.82
C TYR A 470 -7.30 12.53 -16.91
N ILE A 471 -8.45 12.70 -16.29
CA ILE A 471 -9.08 11.71 -15.41
C ILE A 471 -10.50 11.48 -15.95
N VAL A 472 -10.94 10.21 -15.97
CA VAL A 472 -12.28 9.84 -16.41
C VAL A 472 -12.89 8.79 -15.50
N SER A 473 -14.17 9.00 -15.16
CA SER A 473 -15.08 8.02 -14.53
C SER A 473 -16.16 7.70 -15.56
N LYS A 474 -15.94 6.62 -16.33
CA LYS A 474 -16.72 6.32 -17.54
C LYS A 474 -18.18 6.05 -17.25
N LYS A 475 -18.48 5.34 -16.18
CA LYS A 475 -19.84 4.95 -15.82
C LYS A 475 -20.69 6.15 -15.36
N GLU A 476 -20.07 7.13 -14.73
CA GLU A 476 -20.66 8.39 -14.29
C GLU A 476 -20.66 9.45 -15.39
N ASN A 477 -20.00 9.18 -16.52
CA ASN A 477 -19.80 10.13 -17.62
C ASN A 477 -19.19 11.46 -17.12
N LYS A 478 -18.22 11.36 -16.20
CA LYS A 478 -17.46 12.47 -15.64
C LYS A 478 -16.03 12.45 -16.13
N SER A 479 -15.48 13.63 -16.43
CA SER A 479 -14.09 13.78 -16.82
C SER A 479 -13.50 15.10 -16.36
N TRP A 480 -12.20 15.09 -16.13
CA TRP A 480 -11.43 16.25 -15.71
C TRP A 480 -10.17 16.36 -16.56
N LEU A 481 -9.75 17.59 -16.82
CA LEU A 481 -8.49 17.91 -17.48
C LEU A 481 -7.78 19.01 -16.70
N PHE A 482 -6.51 18.77 -16.35
CA PHE A 482 -5.69 19.72 -15.60
C PHE A 482 -4.38 19.99 -16.32
N ASP A 483 -3.90 21.24 -16.27
CA ASP A 483 -2.52 21.62 -16.62
C ASP A 483 -1.69 21.60 -15.35
N THR A 484 -1.02 20.47 -15.05
CA THR A 484 -0.25 20.26 -13.81
C THR A 484 0.98 21.16 -13.69
N SER A 485 1.37 21.87 -14.75
CA SER A 485 2.48 22.83 -14.69
C SER A 485 2.11 24.15 -14.01
N VAL A 486 0.83 24.51 -14.02
CA VAL A 486 0.29 25.74 -13.42
C VAL A 486 -0.76 25.44 -12.34
N ASP A 487 -1.39 24.28 -12.39
CA ASP A 487 -2.38 23.79 -11.43
C ASP A 487 -2.03 22.36 -10.96
N PRO A 488 -0.93 22.20 -10.21
CA PRO A 488 -0.54 20.89 -9.69
C PRO A 488 -1.49 20.37 -8.61
N LEU A 489 -2.43 21.20 -8.16
CA LEU A 489 -3.41 20.86 -7.11
C LEU A 489 -4.77 20.44 -7.69
N GLU A 490 -4.91 20.38 -9.01
CA GLU A 490 -6.11 19.89 -9.71
C GLU A 490 -7.41 20.64 -9.35
N LYS A 491 -7.31 21.96 -9.15
CA LYS A 491 -8.45 22.80 -8.71
C LYS A 491 -9.32 23.29 -9.85
N ASN A 492 -8.75 23.42 -11.06
CA ASN A 492 -9.41 24.05 -12.19
C ASN A 492 -9.61 23.04 -13.33
N ASN A 493 -10.80 22.46 -13.41
CA ASN A 493 -11.13 21.54 -14.50
C ASN A 493 -11.23 22.30 -15.84
N LEU A 494 -10.32 21.99 -16.76
CA LEU A 494 -10.19 22.63 -18.07
C LEU A 494 -10.91 21.86 -19.20
N ILE A 495 -11.69 20.83 -18.88
CA ILE A 495 -12.30 19.92 -19.86
C ILE A 495 -13.13 20.66 -20.91
N GLU A 496 -13.93 21.65 -20.49
CA GLU A 496 -14.79 22.42 -21.37
C GLU A 496 -14.02 23.47 -22.19
N SER A 497 -12.94 24.03 -21.61
CA SER A 497 -12.15 25.09 -22.25
C SER A 497 -11.08 24.57 -23.19
N HIS A 498 -10.64 23.29 -23.02
CA HIS A 498 -9.59 22.66 -23.83
C HIS A 498 -10.01 21.31 -24.45
N PRO A 499 -11.17 21.24 -25.17
CA PRO A 499 -11.72 19.97 -25.64
C PRO A 499 -10.81 19.23 -26.63
N LYS A 500 -9.99 19.96 -27.41
CA LYS A 500 -9.06 19.35 -28.35
C LYS A 500 -7.89 18.64 -27.65
N GLU A 501 -7.38 19.19 -26.57
CA GLU A 501 -6.33 18.55 -25.77
C GLU A 501 -6.90 17.34 -25.01
N ALA A 502 -8.11 17.46 -24.44
CA ALA A 502 -8.80 16.36 -23.83
C ALA A 502 -8.98 15.18 -24.79
N GLN A 503 -9.44 15.43 -26.01
CA GLN A 503 -9.61 14.39 -27.03
C GLN A 503 -8.29 13.69 -27.38
N LYS A 504 -7.20 14.43 -27.56
CA LYS A 504 -5.88 13.83 -27.86
C LYS A 504 -5.43 12.88 -26.74
N ILE A 505 -5.63 13.28 -25.50
CA ILE A 505 -5.19 12.49 -24.36
C ILE A 505 -6.11 11.28 -24.17
N GLU A 506 -7.40 11.43 -24.43
CA GLU A 506 -8.34 10.32 -24.45
C GLU A 506 -7.96 9.28 -25.54
N GLU A 507 -7.53 9.72 -26.72
CA GLU A 507 -7.02 8.83 -27.78
C GLU A 507 -5.81 8.01 -27.30
N LEU A 508 -4.88 8.62 -26.53
CA LEU A 508 -3.76 7.88 -25.89
C LEU A 508 -4.25 6.84 -24.91
N LEU A 509 -5.27 7.17 -24.10
CA LEU A 509 -5.87 6.24 -23.16
C LEU A 509 -6.57 5.07 -23.86
N VAL A 510 -7.29 5.34 -24.94
CA VAL A 510 -7.93 4.30 -25.78
C VAL A 510 -6.89 3.37 -26.36
N GLN A 511 -5.79 3.92 -26.90
CA GLN A 511 -4.69 3.12 -27.43
C GLN A 511 -4.07 2.26 -26.33
N PHE A 512 -3.71 2.84 -25.18
CA PHE A 512 -3.16 2.10 -24.04
C PHE A 512 -4.09 0.95 -23.64
N ASN A 513 -5.38 1.22 -23.48
CA ASN A 513 -6.36 0.20 -23.07
C ASN A 513 -6.45 -0.97 -24.06
N SER A 514 -6.28 -0.72 -25.38
CA SER A 514 -6.31 -1.76 -26.41
C SER A 514 -5.16 -2.76 -26.30
N GLU A 515 -4.09 -2.39 -25.61
CA GLU A 515 -2.89 -3.22 -25.38
C GLU A 515 -2.93 -3.95 -24.03
N GLN A 516 -3.90 -3.62 -23.16
CA GLN A 516 -4.02 -4.21 -21.83
C GLN A 516 -4.91 -5.45 -21.84
N LYS A 517 -4.67 -6.34 -20.87
CA LYS A 517 -5.54 -7.49 -20.67
C LYS A 517 -6.82 -7.10 -19.94
N GLU A 518 -7.85 -7.93 -20.15
CA GLU A 518 -9.02 -7.91 -19.28
C GLU A 518 -8.62 -8.29 -17.85
N PRO A 519 -9.32 -7.77 -16.83
CA PRO A 519 -9.06 -8.13 -15.44
C PRO A 519 -9.13 -9.64 -15.21
N LEU A 520 -8.20 -10.19 -14.41
CA LEU A 520 -8.16 -11.61 -14.03
C LEU A 520 -9.43 -12.05 -13.30
N PHE A 521 -10.02 -11.14 -12.57
CA PHE A 521 -11.33 -11.28 -11.94
C PHE A 521 -12.06 -9.95 -12.05
N PRO A 522 -13.38 -9.99 -12.30
CA PRO A 522 -14.14 -8.78 -12.51
C PRO A 522 -14.34 -8.00 -11.20
N SER A 523 -14.55 -6.70 -11.31
CA SER A 523 -15.05 -5.88 -10.19
C SER A 523 -16.49 -6.23 -9.88
N ALA A 524 -16.75 -6.65 -8.66
CA ALA A 524 -18.10 -6.93 -8.16
C ALA A 524 -18.63 -5.83 -7.23
N PHE A 525 -17.79 -4.89 -6.88
CA PHE A 525 -18.07 -3.86 -5.90
C PHE A 525 -17.66 -2.49 -6.44
N GLU A 526 -18.53 -1.50 -6.32
CA GLU A 526 -18.24 -0.10 -6.64
C GLU A 526 -18.64 0.78 -5.46
N ALA A 527 -17.69 1.49 -4.90
CA ALA A 527 -17.92 2.44 -3.80
C ALA A 527 -17.81 3.89 -4.29
N PRO A 528 -18.71 4.80 -3.86
CA PRO A 528 -18.56 6.22 -4.12
C PRO A 528 -17.43 6.78 -3.26
N ILE A 529 -16.59 7.61 -3.88
CA ILE A 529 -15.49 8.32 -3.20
C ILE A 529 -15.60 9.80 -3.53
N MET A 530 -15.88 10.60 -2.53
CA MET A 530 -15.85 12.06 -2.66
C MET A 530 -14.40 12.55 -2.75
N ILE A 531 -14.14 13.46 -3.69
CA ILE A 531 -12.77 13.88 -4.00
C ILE A 531 -12.19 14.78 -2.90
N ASP A 532 -13.01 15.70 -2.37
CA ASP A 532 -12.58 16.75 -1.45
C ASP A 532 -13.10 16.55 -0.01
N LYS A 533 -13.79 15.43 0.24
CA LYS A 533 -14.34 15.07 1.56
C LYS A 533 -13.89 13.67 1.96
N TYR A 534 -13.62 13.45 3.24
CA TYR A 534 -13.36 12.11 3.75
C TYR A 534 -14.68 11.32 3.95
N ASP A 535 -14.57 10.03 4.10
CA ASP A 535 -15.70 9.15 4.35
C ASP A 535 -16.38 9.52 5.69
N GLY A 536 -17.70 9.45 5.74
CA GLY A 536 -18.47 9.92 6.90
C GLY A 536 -18.96 11.38 6.81
N GLN A 537 -18.42 12.22 5.91
CA GLN A 537 -19.00 13.53 5.61
C GLN A 537 -20.20 13.37 4.65
N ALA A 538 -21.26 14.13 4.90
CA ALA A 538 -22.45 14.06 4.06
C ALA A 538 -22.19 14.62 2.65
N TYR A 539 -22.75 13.94 1.65
CA TYR A 539 -22.79 14.47 0.28
C TYR A 539 -23.67 15.73 0.23
N GLU A 540 -23.22 16.72 -0.52
CA GLU A 540 -23.96 17.93 -0.82
C GLU A 540 -24.02 18.13 -2.34
N GLU A 541 -25.11 18.77 -2.84
CA GLU A 541 -25.24 19.04 -4.26
C GLU A 541 -24.07 19.90 -4.77
N GLY A 542 -23.34 19.39 -5.75
CA GLY A 542 -22.13 20.02 -6.29
C GLY A 542 -20.83 19.35 -5.87
N ASP A 543 -20.84 18.43 -4.91
CA ASP A 543 -19.65 17.66 -4.55
C ASP A 543 -19.18 16.80 -5.73
N GLU A 544 -17.87 16.79 -5.93
CA GLU A 544 -17.24 15.92 -6.92
C GLU A 544 -16.96 14.54 -6.33
N TYR A 545 -17.32 13.50 -7.06
CA TYR A 545 -17.11 12.12 -6.67
C TYR A 545 -16.83 11.22 -7.87
N ILE A 546 -16.21 10.10 -7.61
CA ILE A 546 -16.05 8.97 -8.54
C ILE A 546 -16.70 7.73 -7.94
N TYR A 547 -16.90 6.70 -8.75
CA TYR A 547 -17.12 5.34 -8.27
C TYR A 547 -15.86 4.52 -8.51
N TRP A 548 -15.30 4.02 -7.43
CA TRP A 548 -14.18 3.12 -7.47
C TRP A 548 -14.65 1.68 -7.66
N SER A 549 -14.02 0.98 -8.59
CA SER A 549 -14.29 -0.41 -8.92
C SER A 549 -13.27 -1.34 -8.27
N ASN A 550 -13.75 -2.40 -7.59
CA ASN A 550 -12.90 -3.46 -7.04
C ASN A 550 -13.55 -4.84 -7.06
#